data_8a8c194bec15b34e0ca2c28355125322
#
_entry.id   8a8c194bec15b34e0ca2c28355125322
#
_cell.length_a   1.000
_cell.length_b   1.000
_cell.length_c   1.000
_cell.angle_alpha   90.00
_cell.angle_beta   90.00
_cell.angle_gamma   90.00
#
_symmetry.space_group_name_H-M   'P 1'
#
loop_
_entity.id
_entity.type
_entity.pdbx_description
1 polymer ?
#
loop_
_entity_poly.entity_id
_entity_poly.type
_entity_poly.pdbx_seq_one_letter_code
_entity_poly.pdbx_strand_id
1 'polypeptide(L)'
;NQLIYDALLLLQHRGQDAAGIVTMQGTKCYMQKARGMVRDVFRTRNMRALPGHVGLGQVRYPTAGNAYSEEEAQPFYVNAPYGIVLVHNGNLTNAQALKQELFDVDRRHINTGSDTEVLINVLAHELEGAAREWQLTPDEIFTAVSAVHKRIKGSYAVIALIAGDDDTEAARELAGGRMYRHNLELMGGKFAVLTAEFTAVGTTRVLES
;
A
#
# COMPACT_ATOMS: atom_id res chain seq x y z
N ASN A 1 -8.58 -2.46 -14.35
CA ASN A 1 -7.25 -2.04 -14.80
C ASN A 1 -7.28 -0.76 -15.64
N GLN A 2 -8.21 -0.62 -16.63
CA GLN A 2 -8.24 0.52 -17.56
C GLN A 2 -8.38 1.87 -16.84
N LEU A 3 -9.28 1.96 -15.87
CA LEU A 3 -9.47 3.20 -15.09
C LEU A 3 -8.19 3.63 -14.37
N ILE A 4 -7.44 2.66 -13.79
CA ILE A 4 -6.17 2.94 -13.12
C ILE A 4 -5.13 3.42 -14.14
N TYR A 5 -5.04 2.77 -15.29
CA TYR A 5 -4.14 3.18 -16.36
C TYR A 5 -4.40 4.62 -16.82
N ASP A 6 -5.67 4.97 -17.07
CA ASP A 6 -6.06 6.30 -17.49
C ASP A 6 -5.74 7.36 -16.41
N ALA A 7 -5.98 7.02 -15.13
CA ALA A 7 -5.62 7.88 -14.01
C ALA A 7 -4.10 8.08 -13.90
N LEU A 8 -3.31 7.02 -14.09
CA LEU A 8 -1.85 7.13 -14.07
C LEU A 8 -1.30 7.97 -15.23
N LEU A 9 -1.93 7.94 -16.41
CA LEU A 9 -1.57 8.83 -17.51
C LEU A 9 -1.77 10.31 -17.14
N LEU A 10 -2.85 10.62 -16.43
CA LEU A 10 -3.09 11.98 -15.92
C LEU A 10 -2.08 12.38 -14.84
N LEU A 11 -1.66 11.42 -14.03
CA LEU A 11 -0.68 11.61 -12.96
C LEU A 11 0.78 11.49 -13.42
N GLN A 12 1.05 11.26 -14.71
CA GLN A 12 2.41 11.04 -15.22
C GLN A 12 3.39 12.17 -14.87
N HIS A 13 2.90 13.39 -14.72
CA HIS A 13 3.70 14.53 -14.28
C HIS A 13 4.22 14.41 -12.84
N ARG A 14 3.65 13.49 -12.02
CA ARG A 14 4.07 13.20 -10.65
C ARG A 14 5.21 12.18 -10.57
N GLY A 15 5.49 11.47 -11.65
CA GLY A 15 6.58 10.49 -11.70
C GLY A 15 6.78 9.93 -13.11
N GLN A 16 8.05 9.80 -13.53
CA GLN A 16 8.43 9.38 -14.88
C GLN A 16 9.48 8.25 -14.88
N ASP A 17 9.92 7.83 -13.71
CA ASP A 17 10.98 6.83 -13.55
C ASP A 17 10.46 5.39 -13.66
N ALA A 18 9.34 5.13 -13.02
CA ALA A 18 8.71 3.82 -13.03
C ALA A 18 7.19 3.96 -12.89
N ALA A 19 6.47 2.95 -13.34
CA ALA A 19 5.04 2.82 -13.16
C ALA A 19 4.67 1.38 -12.77
N GLY A 20 3.63 1.24 -11.96
CA GLY A 20 3.13 -0.07 -11.56
C GLY A 20 1.62 -0.04 -11.33
N ILE A 21 0.99 -1.16 -11.64
CA ILE A 21 -0.41 -1.44 -11.34
C ILE A 21 -0.49 -2.82 -10.71
N VAL A 22 -1.28 -2.90 -9.65
CA VAL A 22 -1.76 -4.17 -9.10
C VAL A 22 -3.27 -4.20 -9.21
N THR A 23 -3.81 -5.35 -9.53
CA THR A 23 -5.24 -5.62 -9.47
C THR A 23 -5.50 -6.89 -8.67
N MET A 24 -6.70 -7.02 -8.12
CA MET A 24 -7.10 -8.17 -7.34
C MET A 24 -8.40 -8.77 -7.88
N GLN A 25 -8.41 -10.09 -7.97
CA GLN A 25 -9.58 -10.89 -8.31
C GLN A 25 -9.73 -12.00 -7.27
N GLY A 26 -10.76 -11.91 -6.46
CA GLY A 26 -10.82 -12.72 -5.24
C GLY A 26 -9.63 -12.36 -4.34
N THR A 27 -8.98 -13.35 -3.79
CA THR A 27 -7.79 -13.19 -2.94
C THR A 27 -6.48 -13.11 -3.75
N LYS A 28 -6.54 -13.23 -5.07
CA LYS A 28 -5.34 -13.27 -5.91
C LYS A 28 -4.97 -11.89 -6.42
N CYS A 29 -3.70 -11.52 -6.17
CA CYS A 29 -3.06 -10.31 -6.70
C CYS A 29 -2.41 -10.57 -8.05
N TYR A 30 -2.58 -9.64 -8.97
CA TYR A 30 -1.91 -9.59 -10.27
C TYR A 30 -1.17 -8.27 -10.36
N MET A 31 0.13 -8.32 -10.60
CA MET A 31 0.98 -7.13 -10.57
C MET A 31 1.80 -7.02 -11.86
N GLN A 32 1.84 -5.82 -12.39
CA GLN A 32 2.76 -5.40 -13.45
C GLN A 32 3.40 -4.09 -13.04
N LYS A 33 4.72 -4.06 -13.01
CA LYS A 33 5.50 -2.85 -12.73
C LYS A 33 6.83 -2.92 -13.49
N ALA A 34 7.30 -1.79 -13.94
CA ALA A 34 8.58 -1.66 -14.60
C ALA A 34 9.06 -0.20 -14.58
N ARG A 35 10.32 0.00 -14.96
CA ARG A 35 10.85 1.32 -15.24
C ARG A 35 10.26 1.88 -16.53
N GLY A 36 10.04 3.18 -16.53
CA GLY A 36 9.54 3.93 -17.67
C GLY A 36 8.21 4.59 -17.43
N MET A 37 7.74 5.27 -18.45
CA MET A 37 6.46 5.96 -18.43
C MET A 37 5.30 4.96 -18.53
N VAL A 38 4.11 5.35 -18.08
CA VAL A 38 2.90 4.52 -18.08
C VAL A 38 2.65 3.86 -19.45
N ARG A 39 2.81 4.60 -20.55
CA ARG A 39 2.61 4.08 -21.90
C ARG A 39 3.63 3.00 -22.30
N ASP A 40 4.83 3.07 -21.76
CA ASP A 40 5.91 2.14 -22.09
C ASP A 40 5.75 0.85 -21.29
N VAL A 41 5.38 0.97 -20.01
CA VAL A 41 5.20 -0.15 -19.09
C VAL A 41 3.93 -0.94 -19.41
N PHE A 42 2.81 -0.26 -19.67
CA PHE A 42 1.50 -0.92 -19.83
C PHE A 42 1.06 -0.97 -21.30
N ARG A 43 1.54 -1.99 -21.99
CA ARG A 43 1.05 -2.35 -23.33
C ARG A 43 -0.13 -3.31 -23.21
N THR A 44 -0.84 -3.54 -24.30
CA THR A 44 -2.04 -4.42 -24.35
C THR A 44 -1.82 -5.76 -23.65
N ARG A 45 -0.67 -6.38 -23.83
CA ARG A 45 -0.32 -7.65 -23.18
C ARG A 45 -0.30 -7.53 -21.65
N ASN A 46 0.32 -6.47 -21.14
CA ASN A 46 0.44 -6.21 -19.70
C ASN A 46 -0.93 -5.93 -19.08
N MET A 47 -1.74 -5.13 -19.78
CA MET A 47 -3.11 -4.82 -19.33
C MET A 47 -4.01 -6.06 -19.25
N ARG A 48 -3.89 -6.98 -20.21
CA ARG A 48 -4.63 -8.26 -20.17
C ARG A 48 -4.22 -9.18 -19.02
N ALA A 49 -3.01 -9.02 -18.50
CA ALA A 49 -2.50 -9.78 -17.37
C ALA A 49 -2.95 -9.23 -16.01
N LEU A 50 -3.77 -8.17 -15.99
CA LEU A 50 -4.27 -7.52 -14.80
C LEU A 50 -5.81 -7.66 -14.69
N PRO A 51 -6.35 -8.86 -14.48
CA PRO A 51 -7.78 -9.04 -14.25
C PRO A 51 -8.16 -8.54 -12.85
N GLY A 52 -9.47 -8.32 -12.62
CA GLY A 52 -9.99 -7.96 -11.31
C GLY A 52 -10.73 -6.63 -11.29
N HIS A 53 -11.33 -6.34 -10.13
CA HIS A 53 -12.25 -5.21 -9.95
C HIS A 53 -11.70 -4.15 -9.00
N VAL A 54 -10.69 -4.49 -8.21
CA VAL A 54 -10.01 -3.60 -7.26
C VAL A 54 -8.55 -3.53 -7.65
N GLY A 55 -7.90 -2.40 -7.40
CA GLY A 55 -6.47 -2.29 -7.65
C GLY A 55 -5.90 -0.95 -7.23
N LEU A 56 -4.58 -0.90 -7.22
CA LEU A 56 -3.77 0.29 -6.99
C LEU A 56 -2.83 0.54 -8.16
N GLY A 57 -2.47 1.80 -8.35
CA GLY A 57 -1.44 2.19 -9.30
C GLY A 57 -0.55 3.29 -8.74
N GLN A 58 0.69 3.31 -9.20
CA GLN A 58 1.69 4.32 -8.84
C GLN A 58 2.51 4.71 -10.05
N VAL A 59 2.80 6.00 -10.17
CA VAL A 59 3.91 6.54 -10.95
C VAL A 59 4.97 7.02 -9.97
N ARG A 60 6.22 6.59 -10.17
CA ARG A 60 7.31 6.87 -9.25
C ARG A 60 8.14 8.04 -9.74
N TYR A 61 8.46 8.94 -8.80
CA TYR A 61 9.58 9.86 -8.89
C TYR A 61 10.66 9.40 -7.91
N PRO A 62 11.92 9.19 -8.32
CA PRO A 62 12.93 8.65 -7.42
C PRO A 62 13.29 9.68 -6.35
N THR A 63 12.95 9.38 -5.08
CA THR A 63 13.26 10.22 -3.92
C THR A 63 14.27 9.56 -3.00
N ALA A 64 14.13 8.25 -2.78
CA ALA A 64 15.03 7.42 -1.98
C ALA A 64 15.24 6.09 -2.70
N GLY A 65 16.36 5.42 -2.40
CA GLY A 65 16.73 4.16 -3.02
C GLY A 65 17.46 4.34 -4.35
N ASN A 66 17.53 3.25 -5.11
CA ASN A 66 18.21 3.24 -6.41
C ASN A 66 17.24 3.51 -7.55
N ALA A 67 17.34 4.69 -8.16
CA ALA A 67 16.53 5.07 -9.33
C ALA A 67 16.63 4.08 -10.50
N TYR A 68 17.69 3.27 -10.54
CA TYR A 68 17.92 2.29 -11.61
C TYR A 68 17.40 0.88 -11.28
N SER A 69 16.85 0.66 -10.07
CA SER A 69 16.29 -0.63 -9.67
C SER A 69 14.83 -0.75 -10.07
N GLU A 70 14.53 -1.74 -10.91
CA GLU A 70 13.15 -2.10 -11.26
C GLU A 70 12.41 -2.71 -10.07
N GLU A 71 13.14 -3.34 -9.15
CA GLU A 71 12.61 -3.96 -7.93
C GLU A 71 11.98 -2.93 -6.99
N GLU A 72 12.50 -1.70 -7.01
CA GLU A 72 11.97 -0.57 -6.21
C GLU A 72 10.77 0.12 -6.85
N ALA A 73 10.34 -0.28 -8.04
CA ALA A 73 9.08 0.18 -8.60
C ALA A 73 7.91 -0.25 -7.70
N GLN A 74 6.95 0.63 -7.52
CA GLN A 74 5.75 0.36 -6.74
C GLN A 74 4.60 -0.11 -7.64
N PRO A 75 3.60 -0.83 -7.12
CA PRO A 75 3.36 -1.21 -5.72
C PRO A 75 4.30 -2.27 -5.16
N PHE A 76 4.42 -2.31 -3.82
CA PHE A 76 5.01 -3.43 -3.09
C PHE A 76 3.92 -4.40 -2.63
N TYR A 77 4.30 -5.66 -2.42
CA TYR A 77 3.43 -6.72 -1.95
C TYR A 77 4.13 -7.57 -0.89
N VAL A 78 3.43 -7.87 0.19
CA VAL A 78 3.80 -8.90 1.16
C VAL A 78 2.65 -9.88 1.34
N ASN A 79 2.97 -11.15 1.51
CA ASN A 79 2.00 -12.24 1.61
C ASN A 79 1.61 -12.60 3.03
N ALA A 80 2.40 -12.21 4.04
CA ALA A 80 2.20 -12.59 5.43
C ALA A 80 2.17 -11.36 6.35
N PRO A 81 1.31 -11.34 7.38
CA PRO A 81 0.28 -12.33 7.72
C PRO A 81 -0.93 -12.35 6.78
N TYR A 82 -1.14 -11.25 6.06
CA TYR A 82 -2.20 -11.04 5.07
C TYR A 82 -1.59 -10.65 3.73
N GLY A 83 -2.29 -10.87 2.64
CA GLY A 83 -1.91 -10.30 1.36
C GLY A 83 -2.04 -8.77 1.40
N ILE A 84 -0.93 -8.06 1.55
CA ILE A 84 -0.92 -6.59 1.62
C ILE A 84 -0.23 -6.05 0.38
N VAL A 85 -0.89 -5.08 -0.26
CA VAL A 85 -0.31 -4.26 -1.34
C VAL A 85 -0.22 -2.82 -0.85
N LEU A 86 0.89 -2.15 -1.12
CA LEU A 86 1.09 -0.78 -0.66
C LEU A 86 1.78 0.08 -1.72
N VAL A 87 1.30 1.31 -1.86
CA VAL A 87 1.98 2.39 -2.56
C VAL A 87 2.25 3.53 -1.58
N HIS A 88 3.38 4.20 -1.75
CA HIS A 88 3.86 5.22 -0.86
C HIS A 88 4.41 6.40 -1.67
N ASN A 89 4.05 7.59 -1.28
CA ASN A 89 4.66 8.83 -1.73
C ASN A 89 5.22 9.57 -0.52
N GLY A 90 6.52 9.74 -0.48
CA GLY A 90 7.18 10.37 0.65
C GLY A 90 8.60 9.87 0.88
N ASN A 91 9.08 10.07 2.10
CA ASN A 91 10.39 9.60 2.52
C ASN A 91 10.43 9.36 4.03
N LEU A 92 10.82 8.15 4.43
CA LEU A 92 11.01 7.79 5.83
C LEU A 92 12.45 8.06 6.26
N THR A 93 12.63 8.91 7.27
CA THR A 93 13.97 9.28 7.77
C THR A 93 14.58 8.20 8.66
N ASN A 94 13.80 7.27 9.18
CA ASN A 94 14.25 6.18 10.05
C ASN A 94 14.14 4.80 9.39
N ALA A 95 14.01 4.71 8.07
CA ALA A 95 13.84 3.45 7.34
C ALA A 95 14.96 2.44 7.66
N GLN A 96 16.22 2.88 7.75
CA GLN A 96 17.34 1.99 8.04
C GLN A 96 17.26 1.35 9.45
N ALA A 97 16.84 2.13 10.45
CA ALA A 97 16.67 1.61 11.81
C ALA A 97 15.53 0.61 11.89
N LEU A 98 14.41 0.91 11.21
CA LEU A 98 13.26 -0.01 11.12
C LEU A 98 13.61 -1.29 10.36
N LYS A 99 14.39 -1.20 9.29
CA LYS A 99 14.87 -2.37 8.54
C LYS A 99 15.68 -3.30 9.45
N GLN A 100 16.57 -2.75 10.27
CA GLN A 100 17.35 -3.54 11.22
C GLN A 100 16.46 -4.18 12.29
N GLU A 101 15.51 -3.42 12.83
CA GLU A 101 14.55 -3.94 13.82
C GLU A 101 13.69 -5.09 13.26
N LEU A 102 13.14 -4.93 12.04
CA LEU A 102 12.38 -5.98 11.35
C LEU A 102 13.22 -7.25 11.13
N PHE A 103 14.51 -7.10 10.83
CA PHE A 103 15.40 -8.23 10.67
C PHE A 103 15.66 -8.93 11.99
N ASP A 104 16.01 -8.19 13.04
CA ASP A 104 16.43 -8.74 14.34
C ASP A 104 15.26 -9.35 15.12
N VAL A 105 14.09 -8.71 15.09
CA VAL A 105 12.90 -9.11 15.87
C VAL A 105 12.02 -10.05 15.07
N ASP A 106 11.63 -9.64 13.87
CA ASP A 106 10.60 -10.34 13.08
C ASP A 106 11.20 -11.34 12.09
N ARG A 107 12.53 -11.30 11.92
CA ARG A 107 13.26 -12.11 10.92
C ARG A 107 12.73 -11.86 9.49
N ARG A 108 12.28 -10.63 9.22
CA ARG A 108 11.80 -10.22 7.89
C ARG A 108 12.98 -9.73 7.07
N HIS A 109 13.16 -10.35 5.92
CA HIS A 109 14.16 -9.93 4.94
C HIS A 109 13.60 -8.79 4.08
N ILE A 110 14.32 -7.66 4.03
CA ILE A 110 14.01 -6.52 3.16
C ILE A 110 14.99 -6.54 1.99
N ASN A 111 14.49 -6.77 0.80
CA ASN A 111 15.29 -7.05 -0.38
C ASN A 111 15.87 -5.80 -1.02
N THR A 112 15.18 -4.66 -0.92
CA THR A 112 15.57 -3.42 -1.61
C THR A 112 16.06 -2.33 -0.65
N GLY A 113 16.51 -1.21 -1.22
CA GLY A 113 16.80 0.01 -0.49
C GLY A 113 15.58 0.91 -0.28
N SER A 114 14.40 0.51 -0.77
CA SER A 114 13.19 1.31 -0.70
C SER A 114 12.61 1.36 0.71
N ASP A 115 12.35 2.56 1.18
CA ASP A 115 11.62 2.80 2.42
C ASP A 115 10.16 2.29 2.36
N THR A 116 9.60 2.17 1.17
CA THR A 116 8.28 1.59 0.94
C THR A 116 8.23 0.11 1.30
N GLU A 117 9.28 -0.65 1.00
CA GLU A 117 9.37 -2.06 1.39
C GLU A 117 9.49 -2.21 2.91
N VAL A 118 10.21 -1.31 3.56
CA VAL A 118 10.27 -1.24 5.03
C VAL A 118 8.88 -0.93 5.58
N LEU A 119 8.20 0.07 5.04
CA LEU A 119 6.89 0.52 5.52
C LEU A 119 5.82 -0.57 5.43
N ILE A 120 5.74 -1.30 4.32
CA ILE A 120 4.76 -2.39 4.17
C ILE A 120 5.04 -3.53 5.16
N ASN A 121 6.31 -3.81 5.47
CA ASN A 121 6.67 -4.82 6.46
C ASN A 121 6.40 -4.37 7.90
N VAL A 122 6.56 -3.08 8.22
CA VAL A 122 6.11 -2.50 9.50
C VAL A 122 4.60 -2.62 9.62
N LEU A 123 3.84 -2.28 8.59
CA LEU A 123 2.38 -2.44 8.59
C LEU A 123 1.97 -3.90 8.78
N ALA A 124 2.64 -4.83 8.10
CA ALA A 124 2.38 -6.26 8.25
C ALA A 124 2.63 -6.76 9.69
N HIS A 125 3.70 -6.30 10.32
CA HIS A 125 4.00 -6.60 11.73
C HIS A 125 2.91 -6.06 12.67
N GLU A 126 2.51 -4.81 12.51
CA GLU A 126 1.50 -4.20 13.37
C GLU A 126 0.10 -4.81 13.17
N LEU A 127 -0.24 -5.22 11.95
CA LEU A 127 -1.48 -5.95 11.69
C LEU A 127 -1.47 -7.32 12.37
N GLU A 128 -0.35 -8.05 12.33
CA GLU A 128 -0.18 -9.32 13.02
C GLU A 128 -0.34 -9.17 14.53
N GLY A 129 0.22 -8.10 15.10
CA GLY A 129 0.13 -7.80 16.52
C GLY A 129 -1.27 -7.32 16.98
N ALA A 130 -2.01 -6.66 16.11
CA ALA A 130 -3.35 -6.15 16.40
C ALA A 130 -4.45 -7.21 16.22
N ALA A 131 -4.23 -8.18 15.32
CA ALA A 131 -5.21 -9.21 14.98
C ALA A 131 -5.47 -10.17 16.15
N ARG A 132 -6.74 -10.43 16.41
CA ARG A 132 -7.19 -11.42 17.40
C ARG A 132 -7.57 -12.73 16.73
N GLU A 133 -8.11 -12.63 15.53
CA GLU A 133 -8.55 -13.74 14.71
C GLU A 133 -7.98 -13.59 13.30
N TRP A 134 -8.26 -14.56 12.44
CA TRP A 134 -7.81 -14.50 11.05
C TRP A 134 -8.42 -13.34 10.26
N GLN A 135 -9.68 -13.01 10.56
CA GLN A 135 -10.37 -11.88 9.94
C GLN A 135 -10.07 -10.59 10.70
N LEU A 136 -9.54 -9.59 9.99
CA LEU A 136 -9.29 -8.28 10.56
C LEU A 136 -10.57 -7.47 10.68
N THR A 137 -10.81 -6.94 11.85
CA THR A 137 -11.83 -5.91 12.07
C THR A 137 -11.29 -4.52 11.72
N PRO A 138 -12.17 -3.54 11.39
CA PRO A 138 -11.75 -2.15 11.18
C PRO A 138 -10.96 -1.57 12.37
N ASP A 139 -11.36 -1.87 13.60
CA ASP A 139 -10.69 -1.38 14.81
C ASP A 139 -9.27 -1.94 14.95
N GLU A 140 -9.05 -3.19 14.58
CA GLU A 140 -7.73 -3.81 14.55
C GLU A 140 -6.84 -3.16 13.49
N ILE A 141 -7.38 -2.86 12.30
CA ILE A 141 -6.66 -2.13 11.25
C ILE A 141 -6.28 -0.72 11.75
N PHE A 142 -7.20 0.01 12.36
CA PHE A 142 -6.90 1.34 12.92
C PHE A 142 -5.88 1.28 14.05
N THR A 143 -5.93 0.26 14.88
CA THR A 143 -4.94 0.02 15.93
C THR A 143 -3.56 -0.19 15.33
N ALA A 144 -3.45 -1.05 14.32
CA ALA A 144 -2.21 -1.30 13.60
C ALA A 144 -1.65 -0.04 12.94
N VAL A 145 -2.50 0.73 12.25
CA VAL A 145 -2.10 2.00 11.61
C VAL A 145 -1.62 3.01 12.65
N SER A 146 -2.29 3.11 13.78
CA SER A 146 -1.86 3.98 14.89
C SER A 146 -0.50 3.56 15.45
N ALA A 147 -0.21 2.26 15.49
CA ALA A 147 1.09 1.73 15.90
C ALA A 147 2.17 2.03 14.84
N VAL A 148 1.88 1.83 13.56
CA VAL A 148 2.77 2.23 12.45
C VAL A 148 3.17 3.70 12.59
N HIS A 149 2.20 4.58 12.82
CA HIS A 149 2.44 6.01 13.01
C HIS A 149 3.43 6.36 14.11
N LYS A 150 3.38 5.62 15.22
CA LYS A 150 4.29 5.85 16.35
C LYS A 150 5.73 5.41 16.03
N ARG A 151 5.90 4.48 15.09
CA ARG A 151 7.20 3.89 14.74
C ARG A 151 7.90 4.66 13.63
N ILE A 152 7.16 5.05 12.59
CA ILE A 152 7.76 5.67 11.41
C ILE A 152 7.98 7.17 11.60
N LYS A 153 9.04 7.70 10.98
CA LYS A 153 9.39 9.12 10.99
C LYS A 153 9.62 9.59 9.57
N GLY A 154 9.07 10.72 9.24
CA GLY A 154 9.21 11.28 7.90
C GLY A 154 7.92 11.93 7.41
N SER A 155 7.86 12.21 6.12
CA SER A 155 6.64 12.66 5.44
C SER A 155 6.18 11.58 4.48
N TYR A 156 4.92 11.22 4.52
CA TYR A 156 4.40 10.13 3.71
C TYR A 156 2.90 10.22 3.46
N ALA A 157 2.50 9.76 2.29
CA ALA A 157 1.14 9.45 1.92
C ALA A 157 1.09 8.00 1.44
N VAL A 158 0.15 7.22 1.93
CA VAL A 158 0.09 5.78 1.71
C VAL A 158 -1.31 5.36 1.26
N ILE A 159 -1.36 4.44 0.32
CA ILE A 159 -2.57 3.68 0.02
C ILE A 159 -2.20 2.20 0.14
N ALA A 160 -2.97 1.44 0.91
CA ALA A 160 -2.79 0.00 1.04
C ALA A 160 -4.08 -0.75 0.70
N LEU A 161 -3.93 -1.92 0.10
CA LEU A 161 -4.97 -2.93 -0.03
C LEU A 161 -4.59 -4.11 0.85
N ILE A 162 -5.51 -4.53 1.70
CA ILE A 162 -5.36 -5.72 2.54
C ILE A 162 -6.35 -6.75 2.01
N ALA A 163 -5.87 -7.93 1.63
CA ALA A 163 -6.73 -9.02 1.22
C ALA A 163 -7.49 -9.54 2.45
N GLY A 164 -8.80 -9.50 2.38
CA GLY A 164 -9.69 -9.94 3.46
C GLY A 164 -10.54 -11.13 3.04
N ASP A 165 -11.17 -11.76 4.00
CA ASP A 165 -12.11 -12.84 3.81
C ASP A 165 -13.52 -12.31 3.45
N ASP A 166 -14.32 -13.13 2.77
CA ASP A 166 -15.52 -12.76 2.03
C ASP A 166 -16.74 -12.32 2.88
N ASP A 167 -16.71 -12.46 4.18
CA ASP A 167 -17.91 -12.50 5.01
C ASP A 167 -18.15 -11.26 5.90
N THR A 168 -17.73 -10.09 5.52
CA THR A 168 -17.99 -8.96 6.40
C THR A 168 -19.21 -8.14 5.97
N GLU A 169 -20.33 -8.37 6.66
CA GLU A 169 -21.46 -7.44 6.77
C GLU A 169 -20.96 -6.03 7.15
N ALA A 170 -19.93 -5.94 7.99
CA ALA A 170 -19.17 -4.73 8.31
C ALA A 170 -18.56 -4.05 7.06
N ALA A 171 -18.07 -4.81 6.09
CA ALA A 171 -17.54 -4.25 4.84
C ALA A 171 -18.66 -3.60 3.98
N ARG A 172 -19.88 -4.13 4.05
CA ARG A 172 -21.05 -3.55 3.38
C ARG A 172 -21.57 -2.31 4.11
N GLU A 173 -21.55 -2.29 5.42
CA GLU A 173 -21.93 -1.14 6.23
C GLU A 173 -20.97 0.03 6.04
N LEU A 174 -19.69 -0.24 5.96
CA LEU A 174 -18.66 0.77 5.72
C LEU A 174 -18.67 1.30 4.28
N ALA A 175 -19.00 0.48 3.29
CA ALA A 175 -19.21 0.91 1.90
C ALA A 175 -20.44 1.82 1.73
N GLY A 176 -21.33 1.85 2.70
CA GLY A 176 -22.59 2.63 2.73
C GLY A 176 -22.46 4.15 2.96
N GLY A 177 -21.33 4.77 2.71
CA GLY A 177 -21.33 6.21 2.39
C GLY A 177 -20.75 7.18 3.40
N ARG A 178 -20.07 6.76 4.46
CA ARG A 178 -19.41 7.70 5.40
C ARG A 178 -17.91 7.62 5.48
N MET A 179 -17.28 6.76 4.71
CA MET A 179 -15.86 6.45 4.85
C MET A 179 -14.86 7.44 4.24
N TYR A 180 -15.30 8.39 3.46
CA TYR A 180 -14.42 9.45 2.95
C TYR A 180 -13.76 10.30 4.04
N ARG A 181 -14.23 10.19 5.28
CA ARG A 181 -13.67 10.93 6.40
C ARG A 181 -12.61 10.19 7.20
N HIS A 182 -12.46 8.89 7.00
CA HIS A 182 -11.57 8.06 7.82
C HIS A 182 -10.39 7.45 7.06
N ASN A 183 -10.18 7.81 5.80
CA ASN A 183 -9.10 7.27 4.97
C ASN A 183 -9.07 5.73 4.89
N LEU A 184 -10.18 5.07 5.19
CA LEU A 184 -10.35 3.63 5.06
C LEU A 184 -11.57 3.35 4.20
N GLU A 185 -11.37 2.68 3.06
CA GLU A 185 -12.45 2.27 2.17
C GLU A 185 -12.46 0.74 2.09
N LEU A 186 -13.59 0.13 2.42
CA LEU A 186 -13.82 -1.30 2.26
C LEU A 186 -14.59 -1.53 0.96
N MET A 187 -14.00 -2.24 0.03
CA MET A 187 -14.59 -2.49 -1.29
C MET A 187 -15.03 -3.95 -1.41
N GLY A 188 -16.35 -4.15 -1.42
CA GLY A 188 -16.96 -5.43 -1.79
C GLY A 188 -16.67 -6.61 -0.87
N GLY A 189 -16.39 -6.36 0.42
CA GLY A 189 -16.23 -7.41 1.42
C GLY A 189 -14.90 -8.17 1.37
N LYS A 190 -14.02 -7.85 0.42
CA LYS A 190 -12.75 -8.58 0.24
C LYS A 190 -11.50 -7.76 0.49
N PHE A 191 -11.59 -6.42 0.55
CA PHE A 191 -10.43 -5.56 0.57
C PHE A 191 -10.67 -4.34 1.44
N ALA A 192 -9.69 -4.03 2.29
CA ALA A 192 -9.61 -2.74 2.95
C ALA A 192 -8.66 -1.84 2.15
N VAL A 193 -9.09 -0.65 1.81
CA VAL A 193 -8.26 0.40 1.23
C VAL A 193 -7.95 1.38 2.35
N LEU A 194 -6.69 1.44 2.74
CA LEU A 194 -6.20 2.39 3.71
C LEU A 194 -5.51 3.53 2.99
N THR A 195 -6.00 4.75 3.15
CA THR A 195 -5.30 5.96 2.73
C THR A 195 -4.91 6.76 3.96
N ALA A 196 -3.64 7.10 4.05
CA ALA A 196 -3.13 7.93 5.11
C ALA A 196 -2.18 8.99 4.54
N GLU A 197 -2.39 10.24 4.90
CA GLU A 197 -1.52 11.36 4.52
C GLU A 197 -0.99 12.05 5.78
N PHE A 198 0.34 12.12 5.91
CA PHE A 198 0.99 12.65 7.08
C PHE A 198 2.14 13.58 6.73
N THR A 199 2.21 14.70 7.39
CA THR A 199 3.32 15.66 7.28
C THR A 199 4.22 15.64 8.50
N ALA A 200 5.50 15.58 8.28
CA ALA A 200 6.57 15.27 9.24
C ALA A 200 6.89 16.37 10.25
N VAL A 201 6.03 17.33 10.51
CA VAL A 201 6.27 18.33 11.54
C VAL A 201 5.23 18.20 12.63
N GLY A 202 5.43 17.23 13.50
CA GLY A 202 4.94 17.21 14.87
C GLY A 202 3.43 17.23 15.11
N THR A 203 2.60 17.11 14.10
CA THR A 203 1.14 17.08 14.28
C THR A 203 0.52 15.94 13.49
N THR A 204 0.33 14.83 14.14
CA THR A 204 -0.57 13.79 13.68
C THR A 204 -1.99 14.36 13.75
N ARG A 205 -2.57 14.76 12.65
CA ARG A 205 -4.02 14.89 12.59
C ARG A 205 -4.59 13.51 12.31
N VAL A 206 -4.89 12.79 13.36
CA VAL A 206 -5.94 11.79 13.30
C VAL A 206 -7.21 12.61 13.08
N LEU A 207 -7.80 12.50 11.91
CA LEU A 207 -9.13 13.07 11.68
C LEU A 207 -10.09 12.24 12.51
N GLU A 208 -10.35 12.71 13.73
CA GLU A 208 -11.44 12.19 14.54
C GLU A 208 -12.77 12.42 13.80
N SER A 209 -13.59 11.38 13.82
CA SER A 209 -14.93 11.28 13.24
C SER A 209 -15.90 12.34 13.79
#